data_0b480247450c0712861c66fcff7a8774
#
_entry.id   0b480247450c0712861c66fcff7a8774
#
_cell.length_a   1.000
_cell.length_b   1.000
_cell.length_c   1.000
_cell.angle_alpha   90.00
_cell.angle_beta   90.00
_cell.angle_gamma   90.00
#
_symmetry.space_group_name_H-M   'P 1'
#
loop_
_entity.id
_entity.type
_entity.pdbx_description
1 polymer ?
#
loop_
_entity_poly.entity_id
_entity_poly.type
_entity_poly.pdbx_seq_one_letter_code
_entity_poly.pdbx_strand_id
1 'polypeptide(L)'
;MTMPNQIRLLPFVGFLVAITVASSLKAEDQPINIASSVAGHVHPSICQTKEGTLIVVYKGANVLMRTRSIDGGQTWDKPEAIATSAKRPDVIREVKVFEVYPGTADVLPDGRVLVTWNYIADDKAKDGYYERALLYSISSDQGLTWSEQALIGPVDGKHLGAVRHNVLPWSEGRWLLPLRAGPPRLFDPKTNNVTVFPLTGPDKKQHSFQQIVRTPKGTLLAMGPVMLRSTDEGRSWTTVETFRAVPDIDTAEGRYLTVLKDGRVLVTFGVGTANKGLSYNFSADDGLTWNNDNTALLLPETNIAARYYSARTVQIDDQHIGTVFVHGGVSFLKVNLDRVAR
;
A
#
# COMPACT_ATOMS: atom_id res chain seq x y z
N MET A 1 -62.34 59.09 17.00
CA MET A 1 -62.04 58.30 15.81
C MET A 1 -60.54 58.39 15.58
N THR A 2 -59.77 57.44 16.09
CA THR A 2 -58.33 57.43 16.04
C THR A 2 -57.90 56.27 15.10
N MET A 3 -57.16 56.57 14.06
CA MET A 3 -56.61 55.57 13.13
C MET A 3 -55.32 54.98 13.73
N PRO A 4 -55.04 53.66 13.54
CA PRO A 4 -53.85 53.08 14.04
C PRO A 4 -52.68 53.19 13.04
N ASN A 5 -51.50 53.47 13.57
CA ASN A 5 -50.20 53.53 12.87
C ASN A 5 -49.82 52.14 12.30
N GLN A 6 -49.54 52.10 11.02
CA GLN A 6 -48.91 50.95 10.37
C GLN A 6 -47.38 51.07 10.47
N ILE A 7 -46.76 50.11 11.19
CA ILE A 7 -45.31 49.94 11.20
C ILE A 7 -44.93 49.12 9.97
N ARG A 8 -44.17 49.73 9.04
CA ARG A 8 -43.56 49.06 7.90
C ARG A 8 -42.25 48.38 8.38
N LEU A 9 -42.24 47.05 8.42
CA LEU A 9 -41.03 46.27 8.53
C LEU A 9 -40.31 46.19 7.18
N LEU A 10 -39.08 46.70 7.12
CA LEU A 10 -38.17 46.52 5.99
C LEU A 10 -37.53 45.14 6.09
N PRO A 11 -37.42 44.38 4.99
CA PRO A 11 -36.71 43.10 5.02
C PRO A 11 -35.21 43.35 5.03
N PHE A 12 -34.56 42.83 6.06
CA PHE A 12 -33.09 42.73 6.15
C PHE A 12 -32.64 41.59 5.22
N VAL A 13 -32.09 41.93 4.05
CA VAL A 13 -31.44 40.99 3.15
C VAL A 13 -30.02 40.81 3.64
N GLY A 14 -29.82 39.77 4.46
CA GLY A 14 -28.49 39.34 4.86
C GLY A 14 -27.77 38.64 3.69
N PHE A 15 -26.79 39.32 3.10
CA PHE A 15 -25.87 38.66 2.16
C PHE A 15 -24.95 37.76 2.94
N LEU A 16 -25.18 36.44 2.85
CA LEU A 16 -24.25 35.42 3.30
C LEU A 16 -23.14 35.32 2.25
N VAL A 17 -22.01 35.98 2.48
CA VAL A 17 -20.79 35.75 1.69
C VAL A 17 -20.18 34.44 2.14
N ALA A 18 -20.47 33.37 1.41
CA ALA A 18 -19.74 32.12 1.55
C ALA A 18 -18.32 32.31 1.02
N ILE A 19 -17.37 32.54 1.93
CA ILE A 19 -15.95 32.52 1.59
C ILE A 19 -15.57 31.07 1.37
N THR A 20 -15.61 30.62 0.13
CA THR A 20 -15.00 29.37 -0.29
C THR A 20 -13.48 29.58 -0.26
N VAL A 21 -12.84 29.16 0.81
CA VAL A 21 -11.38 29.03 0.85
C VAL A 21 -11.03 27.83 -0.04
N ALA A 22 -10.93 28.06 -1.33
CA ALA A 22 -10.24 27.14 -2.22
C ALA A 22 -8.76 27.23 -1.86
N SER A 23 -8.27 26.32 -1.02
CA SER A 23 -6.84 26.13 -0.84
C SER A 23 -6.28 25.70 -2.21
N SER A 24 -5.65 26.64 -2.92
CA SER A 24 -4.91 26.31 -4.13
C SER A 24 -3.81 25.33 -3.75
N LEU A 25 -3.89 24.10 -4.25
CA LEU A 25 -2.80 23.14 -4.15
C LEU A 25 -1.57 23.80 -4.75
N LYS A 26 -0.45 23.79 -4.02
CA LYS A 26 0.84 24.22 -4.57
C LYS A 26 1.21 23.29 -5.72
N ALA A 27 2.01 23.75 -6.67
CA ALA A 27 2.44 22.93 -7.81
C ALA A 27 3.13 21.61 -7.37
N GLU A 28 3.74 21.59 -6.20
CA GLU A 28 4.36 20.40 -5.58
C GLU A 28 3.37 19.30 -5.19
N ASP A 29 2.07 19.62 -5.07
CA ASP A 29 1.02 18.72 -4.60
C ASP A 29 0.17 18.14 -5.75
N GLN A 30 0.60 18.30 -6.99
CA GLN A 30 -0.12 17.74 -8.13
C GLN A 30 0.41 16.34 -8.45
N PRO A 31 -0.47 15.36 -8.63
CA PRO A 31 -0.06 14.02 -9.04
C PRO A 31 0.64 14.04 -10.41
N ILE A 32 1.74 13.32 -10.51
CA ILE A 32 2.43 13.08 -11.78
C ILE A 32 2.04 11.69 -12.28
N ASN A 33 1.56 11.57 -13.52
CA ASN A 33 1.34 10.27 -14.14
C ASN A 33 2.70 9.71 -14.58
N ILE A 34 3.10 8.58 -13.97
CA ILE A 34 4.40 7.94 -14.22
C ILE A 34 4.31 6.71 -15.13
N ALA A 35 3.10 6.21 -15.37
CA ALA A 35 2.83 5.14 -16.33
C ALA A 35 1.37 5.15 -16.77
N SER A 36 1.13 5.25 -18.06
CA SER A 36 -0.21 5.29 -18.67
C SER A 36 -0.69 3.95 -19.22
N SER A 37 0.23 3.08 -19.65
CA SER A 37 -0.11 1.77 -20.25
C SER A 37 -0.28 0.71 -19.17
N VAL A 38 -1.44 0.69 -18.55
CA VAL A 38 -1.79 -0.25 -17.46
C VAL A 38 -3.13 -0.92 -17.75
N ALA A 39 -3.32 -2.14 -17.26
CA ALA A 39 -4.56 -2.87 -17.41
C ALA A 39 -4.84 -3.80 -16.22
N GLY A 40 -6.11 -3.92 -15.86
CA GLY A 40 -6.58 -4.81 -14.80
C GLY A 40 -6.13 -4.39 -13.41
N HIS A 41 -5.69 -5.35 -12.61
CA HIS A 41 -5.25 -5.13 -11.24
C HIS A 41 -3.82 -4.57 -11.18
N VAL A 42 -3.67 -3.26 -11.32
CA VAL A 42 -2.38 -2.57 -11.45
C VAL A 42 -1.51 -2.66 -10.18
N HIS A 43 -2.10 -2.45 -9.01
CA HIS A 43 -1.49 -2.54 -7.68
C HIS A 43 -0.03 -2.03 -7.60
N PRO A 44 0.21 -0.73 -7.77
CA PRO A 44 1.56 -0.19 -7.69
C PRO A 44 2.15 -0.37 -6.29
N SER A 45 3.44 -0.63 -6.22
CA SER A 45 4.23 -0.65 -4.99
C SER A 45 5.44 0.24 -5.15
N ILE A 46 5.83 0.92 -4.08
CA ILE A 46 6.98 1.83 -4.06
C ILE A 46 7.91 1.48 -2.91
N CYS A 47 9.21 1.56 -3.17
CA CYS A 47 10.24 1.59 -2.15
C CYS A 47 11.28 2.67 -2.45
N GLN A 48 12.11 3.00 -1.45
CA GLN A 48 13.25 3.89 -1.60
C GLN A 48 14.51 3.16 -1.17
N THR A 49 15.53 3.15 -2.03
CA THR A 49 16.84 2.61 -1.70
C THR A 49 17.60 3.50 -0.72
N LYS A 50 18.68 2.98 -0.13
CA LYS A 50 19.53 3.77 0.79
C LYS A 50 20.16 5.00 0.11
N GLU A 51 20.36 4.92 -1.19
CA GLU A 51 20.92 6.00 -2.03
C GLU A 51 19.85 7.03 -2.42
N GLY A 52 18.58 6.81 -2.04
CA GLY A 52 17.48 7.73 -2.31
C GLY A 52 16.73 7.44 -3.62
N THR A 53 17.09 6.42 -4.39
CA THR A 53 16.36 6.04 -5.59
C THR A 53 14.97 5.51 -5.22
N LEU A 54 13.94 6.11 -5.80
CA LEU A 54 12.58 5.60 -5.73
C LEU A 54 12.37 4.55 -6.82
N ILE A 55 11.80 3.42 -6.45
CA ILE A 55 11.48 2.34 -7.38
C ILE A 55 9.99 2.01 -7.24
N VAL A 56 9.27 2.11 -8.36
CA VAL A 56 7.86 1.73 -8.44
C VAL A 56 7.72 0.50 -9.31
N VAL A 57 7.07 -0.53 -8.77
CA VAL A 57 6.68 -1.72 -9.52
C VAL A 57 5.16 -1.78 -9.65
N TYR A 58 4.67 -2.22 -10.78
CA TYR A 58 3.24 -2.27 -11.07
C TYR A 58 2.94 -3.27 -12.19
N LYS A 59 1.68 -3.64 -12.37
CA LYS A 59 1.25 -4.42 -13.53
C LYS A 59 0.99 -3.50 -14.72
N GLY A 60 1.75 -3.70 -15.78
CA GLY A 60 1.40 -3.26 -17.12
C GLY A 60 0.34 -4.16 -17.77
N ALA A 61 0.34 -4.31 -19.08
CA ALA A 61 -0.50 -5.28 -19.77
C ALA A 61 0.08 -6.69 -19.60
N ASN A 62 -0.29 -7.38 -18.52
CA ASN A 62 0.17 -8.73 -18.16
C ASN A 62 1.70 -8.91 -18.03
N VAL A 63 2.36 -7.85 -17.62
CA VAL A 63 3.83 -7.75 -17.42
C VAL A 63 4.06 -7.04 -16.09
N LEU A 64 4.98 -7.54 -15.28
CA LEU A 64 5.49 -6.79 -14.14
C LEU A 64 6.45 -5.73 -14.63
N MET A 65 6.08 -4.48 -14.45
CA MET A 65 6.85 -3.30 -14.89
C MET A 65 7.52 -2.62 -13.70
N ARG A 66 8.62 -1.94 -13.96
CA ARG A 66 9.24 -1.01 -13.04
C ARG A 66 9.49 0.35 -13.70
N THR A 67 9.52 1.40 -12.91
CA THR A 67 10.07 2.71 -13.23
C THR A 67 10.83 3.24 -12.03
N ARG A 68 11.76 4.15 -12.24
CA ARG A 68 12.66 4.67 -11.21
C ARG A 68 12.74 6.18 -11.26
N SER A 69 13.01 6.79 -10.11
CA SER A 69 13.37 8.20 -9.97
C SER A 69 14.60 8.32 -9.09
N ILE A 70 15.59 9.12 -9.51
CA ILE A 70 16.81 9.41 -8.75
C ILE A 70 16.82 10.83 -8.17
N ASP A 71 15.77 11.60 -8.37
CA ASP A 71 15.63 13.01 -8.02
C ASP A 71 14.46 13.28 -7.08
N GLY A 72 14.09 12.26 -6.27
CA GLY A 72 13.01 12.39 -5.29
C GLY A 72 11.61 12.50 -5.91
N GLY A 73 11.41 11.89 -7.08
CA GLY A 73 10.11 11.78 -7.74
C GLY A 73 9.80 12.92 -8.71
N GLN A 74 10.77 13.79 -9.06
CA GLN A 74 10.55 14.87 -10.01
C GLN A 74 10.51 14.34 -11.44
N THR A 75 11.42 13.44 -11.78
CA THR A 75 11.45 12.74 -13.07
C THR A 75 11.53 11.24 -12.90
N TRP A 76 11.07 10.51 -13.91
CA TRP A 76 10.97 9.05 -13.88
C TRP A 76 11.51 8.42 -15.15
N ASP A 77 12.24 7.31 -15.00
CA ASP A 77 12.74 6.52 -16.11
C ASP A 77 11.58 6.00 -16.96
N LYS A 78 11.87 5.71 -18.24
CA LYS A 78 10.94 4.94 -19.06
C LYS A 78 10.66 3.59 -18.40
N PRO A 79 9.38 3.17 -18.30
CA PRO A 79 9.04 1.89 -17.73
C PRO A 79 9.67 0.69 -18.46
N GLU A 80 10.19 -0.27 -17.70
CA GLU A 80 10.79 -1.50 -18.20
C GLU A 80 10.19 -2.74 -17.54
N ALA A 81 10.22 -3.86 -18.26
CA ALA A 81 9.68 -5.12 -17.78
C ALA A 81 10.67 -5.84 -16.86
N ILE A 82 10.18 -6.29 -15.69
CA ILE A 82 10.90 -7.21 -14.79
C ILE A 82 10.53 -8.66 -15.13
N ALA A 83 9.25 -8.95 -15.24
CA ALA A 83 8.75 -10.31 -15.49
C ALA A 83 7.56 -10.29 -16.44
N THR A 84 7.47 -11.31 -17.28
CA THR A 84 6.38 -11.51 -18.23
C THR A 84 5.75 -12.88 -18.04
N SER A 85 4.50 -13.04 -18.45
CA SER A 85 3.81 -14.34 -18.45
C SER A 85 4.50 -15.38 -19.34
N ALA A 86 5.27 -14.96 -20.32
CA ALA A 86 6.01 -15.87 -21.22
C ALA A 86 7.23 -16.54 -20.54
N LYS A 87 7.70 -16.01 -19.41
CA LYS A 87 8.86 -16.53 -18.65
C LYS A 87 8.41 -17.22 -17.36
N ARG A 88 7.31 -17.97 -17.39
CA ARG A 88 6.87 -18.73 -16.23
C ARG A 88 7.92 -19.79 -15.83
N PRO A 89 8.07 -20.11 -14.54
CA PRO A 89 8.83 -21.28 -14.12
C PRO A 89 8.23 -22.57 -14.65
N ASP A 90 9.06 -23.52 -15.10
CA ASP A 90 8.62 -24.81 -15.65
C ASP A 90 7.78 -25.64 -14.69
N VAL A 91 7.94 -25.42 -13.39
CA VAL A 91 7.16 -26.08 -12.32
C VAL A 91 5.70 -25.62 -12.27
N ILE A 92 5.37 -24.52 -12.93
CA ILE A 92 3.99 -24.06 -13.00
C ILE A 92 3.32 -24.72 -14.20
N ARG A 93 2.25 -25.46 -13.92
CA ARG A 93 1.49 -26.17 -14.94
C ARG A 93 1.10 -25.26 -16.10
N GLU A 94 1.25 -25.76 -17.33
CA GLU A 94 0.82 -25.06 -18.53
C GLU A 94 -0.70 -24.89 -18.54
N VAL A 95 -1.16 -23.65 -18.54
CA VAL A 95 -2.56 -23.29 -18.64
C VAL A 95 -2.73 -22.21 -19.72
N LYS A 96 -3.94 -22.13 -20.30
CA LYS A 96 -4.20 -21.26 -21.46
C LYS A 96 -4.07 -19.77 -21.15
N VAL A 97 -4.31 -19.36 -19.91
CA VAL A 97 -4.28 -17.94 -19.51
C VAL A 97 -3.42 -17.79 -18.27
N PHE A 98 -2.35 -17.02 -18.41
CA PHE A 98 -1.51 -16.59 -17.29
C PHE A 98 -1.66 -15.12 -17.06
N GLU A 99 -1.78 -14.75 -15.81
CA GLU A 99 -1.73 -13.37 -15.39
C GLU A 99 -0.57 -13.15 -14.44
N VAL A 100 0.26 -12.13 -14.72
CA VAL A 100 1.22 -11.61 -13.75
C VAL A 100 0.44 -10.70 -12.80
N TYR A 101 0.50 -11.01 -11.53
CA TYR A 101 -0.16 -10.24 -10.49
C TYR A 101 0.90 -9.60 -9.59
N PRO A 102 0.99 -8.26 -9.54
CA PRO A 102 2.04 -7.60 -8.78
C PRO A 102 1.89 -7.86 -7.28
N GLY A 103 3.03 -7.95 -6.64
CA GLY A 103 3.17 -8.04 -5.19
C GLY A 103 3.71 -6.75 -4.62
N THR A 104 4.94 -6.78 -4.14
CA THR A 104 5.55 -5.65 -3.45
C THR A 104 6.94 -5.34 -3.97
N ALA A 105 7.42 -4.12 -3.71
CA ALA A 105 8.81 -3.72 -3.78
C ALA A 105 9.27 -3.31 -2.38
N ASP A 106 10.32 -3.95 -1.87
CA ASP A 106 10.84 -3.74 -0.52
C ASP A 106 12.37 -3.62 -0.56
N VAL A 107 12.95 -2.90 0.39
CA VAL A 107 14.40 -2.83 0.55
C VAL A 107 14.83 -3.77 1.67
N LEU A 108 15.77 -4.66 1.35
CA LEU A 108 16.36 -5.58 2.32
C LEU A 108 17.39 -4.86 3.21
N PRO A 109 17.72 -5.40 4.40
CA PRO A 109 18.68 -4.78 5.31
C PRO A 109 20.07 -4.52 4.70
N ASP A 110 20.48 -5.34 3.73
CA ASP A 110 21.74 -5.20 3.00
C ASP A 110 21.68 -4.16 1.86
N GLY A 111 20.54 -3.50 1.66
CA GLY A 111 20.31 -2.47 0.66
C GLY A 111 19.82 -2.97 -0.69
N ARG A 112 19.78 -4.29 -0.91
CA ARG A 112 19.19 -4.86 -2.12
C ARG A 112 17.68 -4.61 -2.18
N VAL A 113 17.15 -4.55 -3.38
CA VAL A 113 15.70 -4.40 -3.61
C VAL A 113 15.11 -5.75 -3.94
N LEU A 114 14.08 -6.12 -3.17
CA LEU A 114 13.26 -7.31 -3.38
C LEU A 114 11.97 -6.91 -4.07
N VAL A 115 11.58 -7.63 -5.13
CA VAL A 115 10.23 -7.57 -5.68
C VAL A 115 9.58 -8.94 -5.61
N THR A 116 8.29 -8.96 -5.31
CA THR A 116 7.48 -10.18 -5.32
C THR A 116 6.34 -10.05 -6.30
N TRP A 117 5.86 -11.16 -6.85
CA TRP A 117 4.67 -11.22 -7.68
C TRP A 117 4.09 -12.63 -7.70
N ASN A 118 2.87 -12.75 -8.20
CA ASN A 118 2.27 -14.06 -8.45
C ASN A 118 2.09 -14.27 -9.95
N TYR A 119 2.34 -15.50 -10.40
CA TYR A 119 1.66 -16.01 -11.58
C TYR A 119 0.31 -16.59 -11.15
N ILE A 120 -0.73 -16.20 -11.84
CA ILE A 120 -2.09 -16.70 -11.65
C ILE A 120 -2.50 -17.36 -12.94
N ALA A 121 -2.76 -18.66 -12.87
CA ALA A 121 -3.39 -19.38 -13.96
C ALA A 121 -4.91 -19.19 -13.82
N ASP A 122 -5.54 -18.58 -14.80
CA ASP A 122 -7.01 -18.50 -14.87
C ASP A 122 -7.56 -19.74 -15.59
N ASP A 123 -7.18 -20.90 -15.09
CA ASP A 123 -7.93 -22.10 -15.41
C ASP A 123 -8.97 -22.25 -14.31
N LYS A 124 -10.24 -22.08 -14.65
CA LYS A 124 -11.33 -22.48 -13.78
C LYS A 124 -11.28 -24.00 -13.69
N ALA A 125 -10.32 -24.51 -12.92
CA ALA A 125 -10.35 -25.87 -12.48
C ALA A 125 -11.75 -26.12 -11.94
N LYS A 126 -12.29 -27.31 -12.18
CA LYS A 126 -13.68 -27.68 -11.82
C LYS A 126 -14.06 -27.39 -10.37
N ASP A 127 -13.11 -27.01 -9.55
CA ASP A 127 -13.16 -26.80 -8.10
C ASP A 127 -13.01 -25.32 -7.69
N GLY A 128 -12.90 -24.36 -8.61
CA GLY A 128 -12.80 -22.93 -8.28
C GLY A 128 -11.43 -22.46 -7.79
N TYR A 129 -10.39 -23.29 -7.86
CA TYR A 129 -9.03 -22.93 -7.44
C TYR A 129 -8.22 -22.40 -8.63
N TYR A 130 -7.53 -21.26 -8.38
CA TYR A 130 -6.52 -20.73 -9.29
C TYR A 130 -5.17 -21.33 -8.94
N GLU A 131 -4.46 -21.89 -9.89
CA GLU A 131 -3.05 -22.20 -9.70
C GLU A 131 -2.26 -20.89 -9.57
N ARG A 132 -1.58 -20.72 -8.45
CA ARG A 132 -0.82 -19.51 -8.14
C ARG A 132 0.57 -19.90 -7.71
N ALA A 133 1.57 -19.22 -8.22
CA ALA A 133 2.92 -19.30 -7.69
C ALA A 133 3.35 -17.92 -7.21
N LEU A 134 3.92 -17.85 -6.02
CA LEU A 134 4.54 -16.66 -5.49
C LEU A 134 6.02 -16.68 -5.85
N LEU A 135 6.49 -15.63 -6.52
CA LEU A 135 7.86 -15.49 -6.98
C LEU A 135 8.49 -14.23 -6.43
N TYR A 136 9.80 -14.19 -6.53
CA TYR A 136 10.59 -13.00 -6.23
C TYR A 136 11.78 -12.86 -7.19
N SER A 137 12.32 -11.66 -7.25
CA SER A 137 13.59 -11.31 -7.86
C SER A 137 14.27 -10.23 -7.01
N ILE A 138 15.60 -10.15 -7.11
CA ILE A 138 16.41 -9.23 -6.31
C ILE A 138 17.26 -8.38 -7.26
N SER A 139 17.33 -7.09 -6.98
CA SER A 139 18.26 -6.16 -7.61
C SER A 139 19.31 -5.72 -6.61
N SER A 140 20.57 -5.72 -7.06
CA SER A 140 21.73 -5.20 -6.28
C SER A 140 22.21 -3.83 -6.78
N ASP A 141 21.57 -3.27 -7.79
CA ASP A 141 21.96 -2.05 -8.51
C ASP A 141 20.80 -1.04 -8.59
N GLN A 142 20.04 -0.92 -7.52
CA GLN A 142 18.94 0.06 -7.39
C GLN A 142 17.85 -0.12 -8.45
N GLY A 143 17.54 -1.37 -8.80
CA GLY A 143 16.47 -1.71 -9.73
C GLY A 143 16.83 -1.56 -11.22
N LEU A 144 18.12 -1.44 -11.58
CA LEU A 144 18.54 -1.42 -12.97
C LEU A 144 18.45 -2.82 -13.57
N THR A 145 19.06 -3.81 -12.89
CA THR A 145 18.98 -5.21 -13.30
C THR A 145 18.40 -6.08 -12.18
N TRP A 146 17.90 -7.24 -12.55
CA TRP A 146 17.20 -8.15 -11.66
C TRP A 146 17.75 -9.57 -11.79
N SER A 147 17.86 -10.28 -10.68
CA SER A 147 18.20 -11.70 -10.67
C SER A 147 17.15 -12.51 -11.44
N GLU A 148 17.50 -13.74 -11.80
CA GLU A 148 16.49 -14.68 -12.24
C GLU A 148 15.40 -14.80 -11.17
N GLN A 149 14.17 -15.08 -11.63
CA GLN A 149 13.04 -15.28 -10.77
C GLN A 149 13.19 -16.58 -9.96
N ALA A 150 12.82 -16.52 -8.68
CA ALA A 150 12.83 -17.66 -7.80
C ALA A 150 11.46 -17.89 -7.16
N LEU A 151 11.11 -19.14 -6.92
CA LEU A 151 9.87 -19.51 -6.23
C LEU A 151 10.00 -19.32 -4.74
N ILE A 152 8.92 -18.86 -4.11
CA ILE A 152 8.75 -18.86 -2.66
C ILE A 152 7.96 -20.13 -2.28
N GLY A 153 8.65 -21.06 -1.69
CA GLY A 153 8.09 -22.32 -1.18
C GLY A 153 7.83 -23.37 -2.26
N PRO A 154 7.39 -24.55 -1.86
CA PRO A 154 7.04 -25.62 -2.78
C PRO A 154 5.74 -25.29 -3.52
N VAL A 155 5.69 -25.70 -4.78
CA VAL A 155 4.46 -25.74 -5.56
C VAL A 155 3.86 -27.13 -5.38
N ASP A 156 3.15 -27.33 -4.27
CA ASP A 156 2.55 -28.62 -3.91
C ASP A 156 1.02 -28.65 -4.08
N GLY A 157 0.49 -27.74 -4.90
CA GLY A 157 -0.95 -27.57 -5.09
C GLY A 157 -1.66 -26.82 -3.96
N LYS A 158 -0.96 -26.46 -2.89
CA LYS A 158 -1.47 -25.57 -1.83
C LYS A 158 -0.81 -24.21 -1.95
N HIS A 159 -1.47 -23.30 -2.62
CA HIS A 159 -0.92 -22.02 -2.99
C HIS A 159 -0.67 -21.11 -1.79
N LEU A 160 0.51 -20.49 -1.76
CA LEU A 160 0.72 -19.31 -0.94
C LEU A 160 -0.10 -18.18 -1.55
N GLY A 161 -0.87 -17.49 -0.70
CA GLY A 161 -1.59 -16.28 -1.09
C GLY A 161 -0.64 -15.20 -1.60
N ALA A 162 -1.19 -14.17 -2.26
CA ALA A 162 -0.40 -13.04 -2.71
C ALA A 162 0.13 -12.22 -1.53
N VAL A 163 1.40 -11.82 -1.58
CA VAL A 163 1.95 -10.74 -0.76
C VAL A 163 1.56 -9.43 -1.43
N ARG A 164 0.85 -8.56 -0.71
CA ARG A 164 0.22 -7.38 -1.30
C ARG A 164 0.86 -6.07 -0.89
N HIS A 165 1.31 -5.95 0.34
CA HIS A 165 1.74 -4.66 0.87
C HIS A 165 3.24 -4.59 1.10
N ASN A 166 3.82 -5.54 1.82
CA ASN A 166 5.26 -5.55 2.09
C ASN A 166 5.76 -6.96 2.41
N VAL A 167 7.07 -7.15 2.22
CA VAL A 167 7.83 -8.21 2.85
C VAL A 167 8.56 -7.59 4.04
N LEU A 168 8.44 -8.17 5.23
CA LEU A 168 9.16 -7.70 6.40
C LEU A 168 10.40 -8.54 6.63
N PRO A 169 11.62 -7.97 6.54
CA PRO A 169 12.84 -8.67 6.91
C PRO A 169 12.77 -9.18 8.34
N TRP A 170 13.16 -10.45 8.54
CA TRP A 170 13.12 -11.15 9.83
C TRP A 170 14.51 -11.63 10.24
N SER A 171 14.61 -12.17 11.45
CA SER A 171 15.86 -12.71 11.98
C SER A 171 16.47 -13.77 11.05
N GLU A 172 17.79 -13.91 11.05
CA GLU A 172 18.57 -14.93 10.31
C GLU A 172 18.42 -14.85 8.78
N GLY A 173 18.04 -13.67 8.26
CA GLY A 173 17.85 -13.45 6.83
C GLY A 173 16.55 -14.02 6.27
N ARG A 174 15.62 -14.43 7.13
CA ARG A 174 14.27 -14.84 6.75
C ARG A 174 13.40 -13.64 6.43
N TRP A 175 12.26 -13.90 5.79
CA TRP A 175 11.29 -12.89 5.44
C TRP A 175 9.92 -13.26 5.99
N LEU A 176 9.29 -12.33 6.68
CA LEU A 176 7.89 -12.45 7.06
C LEU A 176 7.02 -11.95 5.91
N LEU A 177 6.12 -12.81 5.46
CA LEU A 177 5.24 -12.61 4.31
C LEU A 177 3.79 -12.45 4.81
N PRO A 178 3.27 -11.24 4.95
CA PRO A 178 1.84 -11.02 5.16
C PRO A 178 1.07 -11.40 3.89
N LEU A 179 0.17 -12.36 3.99
CA LEU A 179 -0.58 -12.86 2.84
C LEU A 179 -1.95 -12.23 2.76
N ARG A 180 -2.45 -12.03 1.54
CA ARG A 180 -3.83 -11.55 1.30
C ARG A 180 -4.88 -12.45 1.95
N ALA A 181 -4.64 -13.75 1.97
CA ALA A 181 -5.52 -14.73 2.58
C ALA A 181 -4.71 -15.75 3.39
N GLY A 182 -5.23 -16.08 4.57
CA GLY A 182 -4.59 -17.01 5.49
C GLY A 182 -3.54 -16.34 6.41
N PRO A 183 -2.91 -17.13 7.29
CA PRO A 183 -1.93 -16.62 8.24
C PRO A 183 -0.65 -16.18 7.53
N PRO A 184 0.10 -15.21 8.09
CA PRO A 184 1.41 -14.84 7.59
C PRO A 184 2.36 -16.02 7.55
N ARG A 185 3.35 -15.97 6.68
CA ARG A 185 4.36 -17.00 6.51
C ARG A 185 5.75 -16.46 6.80
N LEU A 186 6.58 -17.30 7.37
CA LEU A 186 8.02 -17.06 7.51
C LEU A 186 8.73 -17.89 6.44
N PHE A 187 9.44 -17.20 5.55
CA PHE A 187 10.18 -17.78 4.44
C PHE A 187 11.67 -17.69 4.68
N ASP A 188 12.36 -18.78 4.48
CA ASP A 188 13.83 -18.84 4.46
C ASP A 188 14.32 -18.96 3.01
N PRO A 189 14.91 -17.91 2.44
CA PRO A 189 15.37 -17.93 1.05
C PRO A 189 16.59 -18.84 0.83
N LYS A 190 17.32 -19.23 1.88
CA LYS A 190 18.48 -20.14 1.77
C LYS A 190 18.07 -21.58 1.55
N THR A 191 17.00 -21.99 2.19
CA THR A 191 16.49 -23.37 2.17
C THR A 191 15.21 -23.53 1.36
N ASN A 192 14.64 -22.44 0.89
CA ASN A 192 13.32 -22.34 0.27
C ASN A 192 12.19 -22.91 1.15
N ASN A 193 12.37 -22.86 2.47
CA ASN A 193 11.38 -23.38 3.42
C ASN A 193 10.39 -22.28 3.83
N VAL A 194 9.11 -22.66 3.95
CA VAL A 194 8.01 -21.79 4.36
C VAL A 194 7.31 -22.41 5.57
N THR A 195 7.21 -21.63 6.64
CA THR A 195 6.48 -22.03 7.85
C THR A 195 5.39 -21.02 8.19
N VAL A 196 4.39 -21.46 8.95
CA VAL A 196 3.35 -20.55 9.46
C VAL A 196 3.95 -19.64 10.51
N PHE A 197 3.74 -18.32 10.38
CA PHE A 197 4.03 -17.40 11.46
C PHE A 197 2.82 -17.35 12.41
N PRO A 198 2.98 -17.68 13.70
CA PRO A 198 1.87 -17.74 14.63
C PRO A 198 1.39 -16.33 14.98
N LEU A 199 0.35 -15.86 14.29
CA LEU A 199 -0.30 -14.60 14.61
C LEU A 199 -1.75 -14.89 15.01
N THR A 200 -1.98 -14.90 16.32
CA THR A 200 -3.31 -15.11 16.89
C THR A 200 -3.72 -13.85 17.63
N GLY A 201 -4.86 -13.29 17.25
CA GLY A 201 -5.41 -12.12 17.93
C GLY A 201 -5.89 -12.42 19.36
N PRO A 202 -6.24 -11.40 20.15
CA PRO A 202 -6.79 -11.57 21.51
C PRO A 202 -8.05 -12.42 21.55
N ASP A 203 -8.81 -12.46 20.45
CA ASP A 203 -10.01 -13.30 20.27
C ASP A 203 -9.66 -14.78 19.99
N LYS A 204 -8.38 -15.15 20.02
CA LYS A 204 -7.84 -16.47 19.73
C LYS A 204 -8.13 -16.98 18.30
N LYS A 205 -8.53 -16.08 17.40
CA LYS A 205 -8.74 -16.40 15.98
C LYS A 205 -7.50 -16.04 15.16
N GLN A 206 -7.27 -16.82 14.11
CA GLN A 206 -6.33 -16.44 13.06
C GLN A 206 -7.04 -15.48 12.12
N HIS A 207 -6.47 -14.28 11.97
CA HIS A 207 -6.94 -13.30 11.00
C HIS A 207 -5.94 -13.21 9.83
N SER A 208 -6.43 -12.81 8.68
CA SER A 208 -5.57 -12.42 7.57
C SER A 208 -5.09 -11.00 7.78
N PHE A 209 -3.78 -10.83 7.89
CA PHE A 209 -3.14 -9.53 7.98
C PHE A 209 -2.37 -9.28 6.70
N GLN A 210 -2.76 -8.26 5.97
CA GLN A 210 -2.19 -7.97 4.65
C GLN A 210 -0.89 -7.19 4.74
N GLN A 211 -0.65 -6.54 5.88
CA GLN A 211 0.59 -5.82 6.15
C GLN A 211 1.03 -6.02 7.59
N ILE A 212 2.33 -6.23 7.78
CA ILE A 212 2.98 -6.23 9.09
C ILE A 212 4.21 -5.34 8.95
N VAL A 213 4.32 -4.33 9.80
CA VAL A 213 5.47 -3.43 9.85
C VAL A 213 6.14 -3.48 11.21
N ARG A 214 7.42 -3.10 11.25
CA ARG A 214 8.21 -2.98 12.48
C ARG A 214 8.64 -1.53 12.66
N THR A 215 8.36 -0.98 13.82
CA THR A 215 8.80 0.37 14.18
C THR A 215 10.26 0.37 14.64
N PRO A 216 10.93 1.54 14.73
CA PRO A 216 12.30 1.65 15.27
C PRO A 216 12.44 1.15 16.71
N LYS A 217 11.35 1.16 17.49
CA LYS A 217 11.31 0.60 18.86
C LYS A 217 11.15 -0.92 18.90
N GLY A 218 11.05 -1.58 17.74
CA GLY A 218 10.83 -3.01 17.64
C GLY A 218 9.37 -3.45 17.72
N THR A 219 8.43 -2.54 17.90
CA THR A 219 7.00 -2.85 17.92
C THR A 219 6.55 -3.35 16.54
N LEU A 220 5.77 -4.42 16.53
CA LEU A 220 5.10 -4.90 15.33
C LEU A 220 3.66 -4.38 15.30
N LEU A 221 3.26 -3.89 14.12
CA LEU A 221 1.88 -3.54 13.84
C LEU A 221 1.39 -4.42 12.69
N ALA A 222 0.29 -5.12 12.91
CA ALA A 222 -0.35 -5.97 11.89
C ALA A 222 -1.69 -5.37 11.50
N MET A 223 -1.84 -5.01 10.22
CA MET A 223 -3.06 -4.40 9.69
C MET A 223 -3.88 -5.41 8.89
N GLY A 224 -5.11 -5.60 9.32
CA GLY A 224 -6.12 -6.44 8.71
C GLY A 224 -7.52 -5.86 8.95
N PRO A 225 -8.52 -6.69 9.24
CA PRO A 225 -9.84 -6.20 9.66
C PRO A 225 -9.78 -5.33 10.93
N VAL A 226 -8.83 -5.64 11.80
CA VAL A 226 -8.43 -4.84 12.96
C VAL A 226 -6.94 -4.57 12.89
N MET A 227 -6.46 -3.60 13.65
CA MET A 227 -5.03 -3.42 13.85
C MET A 227 -4.60 -4.11 15.14
N LEU A 228 -3.59 -4.95 15.03
CA LEU A 228 -2.95 -5.58 16.20
C LEU A 228 -1.56 -5.00 16.41
N ARG A 229 -1.15 -4.96 17.68
CA ARG A 229 0.15 -4.47 18.15
C ARG A 229 0.84 -5.52 19.02
N SER A 230 2.14 -5.71 18.79
CA SER A 230 3.01 -6.59 19.60
C SER A 230 4.29 -5.85 19.96
N THR A 231 4.74 -5.99 21.21
CA THR A 231 6.01 -5.46 21.73
C THR A 231 6.99 -6.55 22.12
N ASP A 232 6.69 -7.80 21.80
CA ASP A 232 7.46 -8.99 22.17
C ASP A 232 7.79 -9.88 20.96
N GLU A 233 8.06 -9.24 19.81
CA GLU A 233 8.40 -9.90 18.54
C GLU A 233 7.29 -10.83 18.01
N GLY A 234 6.03 -10.49 18.25
CA GLY A 234 4.90 -11.26 17.75
C GLY A 234 4.51 -12.47 18.58
N ARG A 235 5.03 -12.62 19.81
CA ARG A 235 4.65 -13.71 20.73
C ARG A 235 3.26 -13.49 21.30
N SER A 236 2.92 -12.21 21.57
CA SER A 236 1.58 -11.82 21.97
C SER A 236 1.11 -10.58 21.21
N TRP A 237 -0.20 -10.45 21.06
CA TRP A 237 -0.82 -9.37 20.30
C TRP A 237 -1.99 -8.76 21.05
N THR A 238 -2.10 -7.45 21.00
CA THR A 238 -3.21 -6.68 21.56
C THR A 238 -3.92 -5.90 20.45
N THR A 239 -5.22 -5.73 20.57
CA THR A 239 -5.98 -4.88 19.63
C THR A 239 -5.68 -3.40 19.90
N VAL A 240 -5.48 -2.63 18.83
CA VAL A 240 -5.38 -1.16 18.91
C VAL A 240 -6.79 -0.58 18.82
N GLU A 241 -7.43 -0.39 19.98
CA GLU A 241 -8.84 0.01 20.08
C GLU A 241 -9.14 1.40 19.51
N THR A 242 -8.13 2.28 19.50
CA THR A 242 -8.25 3.64 18.95
C THR A 242 -8.20 3.67 17.43
N PHE A 243 -7.66 2.62 16.80
CA PHE A 243 -7.64 2.52 15.35
C PHE A 243 -9.01 2.08 14.84
N ARG A 244 -9.70 2.98 14.17
CA ARG A 244 -10.93 2.65 13.47
C ARG A 244 -10.63 2.50 11.99
N ALA A 245 -11.00 1.37 11.43
CA ALA A 245 -11.12 1.27 9.99
C ALA A 245 -12.06 2.37 9.52
N VAL A 246 -11.63 3.15 8.53
CA VAL A 246 -12.55 4.12 7.92
C VAL A 246 -13.73 3.34 7.37
N PRO A 247 -14.97 3.68 7.76
CA PRO A 247 -16.15 3.03 7.22
C PRO A 247 -16.08 3.04 5.69
N ASP A 248 -16.51 1.95 5.05
CA ASP A 248 -16.56 1.79 3.59
C ASP A 248 -15.22 1.60 2.85
N ILE A 249 -14.07 1.58 3.54
CA ILE A 249 -12.89 0.97 2.97
C ILE A 249 -12.99 -0.54 3.22
N ASP A 250 -13.70 -1.19 2.31
CA ASP A 250 -14.16 -2.58 2.46
C ASP A 250 -13.03 -3.61 2.42
N THR A 251 -11.83 -3.20 2.09
CA THR A 251 -10.68 -4.10 2.03
C THR A 251 -9.46 -3.48 2.66
N ALA A 252 -8.66 -4.28 3.34
CA ALA A 252 -7.32 -3.89 3.78
C ALA A 252 -6.41 -3.47 2.60
N GLU A 253 -6.79 -3.75 1.36
CA GLU A 253 -6.11 -3.29 0.14
C GLU A 253 -6.17 -1.78 -0.07
N GLY A 254 -7.16 -1.09 0.52
CA GLY A 254 -7.28 0.37 0.50
C GLY A 254 -6.47 1.10 1.57
N ARG A 255 -5.74 0.36 2.43
CA ARG A 255 -4.97 0.92 3.55
C ARG A 255 -3.52 0.49 3.45
N TYR A 256 -2.60 1.40 3.79
CA TYR A 256 -1.17 1.09 3.79
C TYR A 256 -0.46 1.77 4.96
N LEU A 257 0.30 1.00 5.74
CA LEU A 257 1.12 1.50 6.84
C LEU A 257 2.50 1.88 6.34
N THR A 258 2.97 3.05 6.73
CA THR A 258 4.35 3.51 6.53
C THR A 258 4.94 3.90 7.87
N VAL A 259 6.06 3.29 8.24
CA VAL A 259 6.82 3.69 9.42
C VAL A 259 7.79 4.79 8.99
N LEU A 260 7.69 5.96 9.62
CA LEU A 260 8.57 7.09 9.37
C LEU A 260 9.87 6.96 10.15
N LYS A 261 10.93 7.62 9.69
CA LYS A 261 12.26 7.60 10.31
C LYS A 261 12.26 8.11 11.75
N ASP A 262 11.36 9.02 12.08
CA ASP A 262 11.17 9.57 13.42
C ASP A 262 10.34 8.67 14.36
N GLY A 263 9.89 7.52 13.87
CA GLY A 263 9.12 6.55 14.61
C GLY A 263 7.60 6.76 14.57
N ARG A 264 7.11 7.84 13.98
CA ARG A 264 5.67 7.97 13.70
C ARG A 264 5.23 6.89 12.73
N VAL A 265 3.98 6.48 12.83
CA VAL A 265 3.38 5.52 11.92
C VAL A 265 2.27 6.21 11.15
N LEU A 266 2.38 6.21 9.85
CA LEU A 266 1.40 6.79 8.93
C LEU A 266 0.52 5.68 8.36
N VAL A 267 -0.78 5.91 8.29
CA VAL A 267 -1.69 5.11 7.47
C VAL A 267 -2.19 5.93 6.29
N THR A 268 -2.03 5.39 5.10
CA THR A 268 -2.56 5.95 3.85
C THR A 268 -3.85 5.24 3.51
N PHE A 269 -4.89 6.01 3.17
CA PHE A 269 -6.18 5.50 2.69
C PHE A 269 -6.38 5.93 1.24
N GLY A 270 -6.53 4.97 0.35
CA GLY A 270 -6.62 5.21 -1.09
C GLY A 270 -7.98 4.96 -1.72
N VAL A 271 -8.94 4.41 -0.97
CA VAL A 271 -10.29 4.11 -1.48
C VAL A 271 -11.28 4.18 -0.33
N GLY A 272 -12.41 4.82 -0.54
CA GLY A 272 -13.52 4.78 0.40
C GLY A 272 -14.67 5.67 -0.05
N THR A 273 -15.89 5.25 0.17
CA THR A 273 -17.08 6.04 -0.15
C THR A 273 -17.26 7.21 0.81
N ALA A 274 -16.79 7.08 2.05
CA ALA A 274 -16.90 8.14 3.06
C ALA A 274 -15.87 9.25 2.91
N ASN A 275 -14.64 8.92 2.50
CA ASN A 275 -13.52 9.87 2.37
C ASN A 275 -13.07 10.08 0.93
N LYS A 276 -13.91 9.87 -0.02
CA LYS A 276 -13.79 10.13 -1.47
C LYS A 276 -12.46 10.75 -1.93
N GLY A 277 -11.32 10.07 -1.69
CA GLY A 277 -10.03 10.59 -2.08
C GLY A 277 -8.86 9.95 -1.35
N LEU A 278 -7.66 10.48 -1.62
CA LEU A 278 -6.43 10.09 -0.95
C LEU A 278 -6.31 10.81 0.38
N SER A 279 -6.25 10.07 1.47
CA SER A 279 -6.16 10.63 2.81
C SER A 279 -5.14 9.91 3.69
N TYR A 280 -4.75 10.57 4.77
CA TYR A 280 -3.73 10.09 5.71
C TYR A 280 -4.16 10.31 7.14
N ASN A 281 -3.72 9.40 8.01
CA ASN A 281 -3.77 9.56 9.45
C ASN A 281 -2.46 9.04 10.05
N PHE A 282 -2.08 9.48 11.22
CA PHE A 282 -0.84 9.04 11.84
C PHE A 282 -0.98 8.81 13.33
N SER A 283 -0.08 7.96 13.84
CA SER A 283 0.17 7.73 15.25
C SER A 283 1.55 8.27 15.62
N ALA A 284 1.63 9.07 16.69
CA ALA A 284 2.88 9.63 17.19
C ALA A 284 3.51 8.77 18.31
N ASP A 285 2.84 7.74 18.77
CA ASP A 285 3.18 6.93 19.93
C ASP A 285 3.38 5.45 19.59
N ASP A 286 4.06 5.19 18.47
CA ASP A 286 4.44 3.84 18.09
C ASP A 286 3.23 2.93 17.75
N GLY A 287 2.20 3.52 17.15
CA GLY A 287 0.98 2.82 16.73
C GLY A 287 0.00 2.50 17.85
N LEU A 288 0.20 3.06 19.07
CA LEU A 288 -0.65 2.79 20.22
C LEU A 288 -1.98 3.55 20.15
N THR A 289 -1.93 4.84 19.80
CA THR A 289 -3.13 5.66 19.66
C THR A 289 -3.25 6.30 18.29
N TRP A 290 -4.49 6.46 17.83
CA TRP A 290 -4.86 7.03 16.55
C TRP A 290 -6.00 8.02 16.75
N ASN A 291 -5.83 9.24 16.23
CA ASN A 291 -6.91 10.22 16.21
C ASN A 291 -7.57 10.22 14.83
N ASN A 292 -8.70 9.53 14.72
CA ASN A 292 -9.38 9.38 13.44
C ASN A 292 -10.04 10.69 12.95
N ASP A 293 -10.24 11.67 13.84
CA ASP A 293 -10.80 12.98 13.48
C ASP A 293 -9.76 13.86 12.75
N ASN A 294 -8.47 13.54 12.88
CA ASN A 294 -7.37 14.24 12.24
C ASN A 294 -6.96 13.63 10.88
N THR A 295 -7.87 12.92 10.22
CA THR A 295 -7.58 12.38 8.90
C THR A 295 -7.44 13.50 7.87
N ALA A 296 -6.22 13.71 7.36
CA ALA A 296 -5.93 14.72 6.36
C ALA A 296 -6.33 14.23 4.96
N LEU A 297 -7.34 14.88 4.35
CA LEU A 297 -7.72 14.65 2.97
C LEU A 297 -6.85 15.52 2.05
N LEU A 298 -6.03 14.90 1.21
CA LEU A 298 -5.14 15.62 0.30
C LEU A 298 -5.70 15.76 -1.11
N LEU A 299 -6.27 14.70 -1.64
CA LEU A 299 -6.85 14.71 -2.98
C LEU A 299 -8.31 14.27 -2.86
N PRO A 300 -9.27 15.21 -2.95
CA PRO A 300 -10.68 14.86 -3.00
C PRO A 300 -10.98 14.08 -4.29
N GLU A 301 -11.84 13.09 -4.20
CA GLU A 301 -12.34 12.38 -5.37
C GLU A 301 -13.25 13.29 -6.16
N THR A 302 -12.83 13.71 -7.35
CA THR A 302 -13.61 14.58 -8.25
C THR A 302 -14.51 13.80 -9.20
N ASN A 303 -14.25 12.48 -9.36
CA ASN A 303 -14.99 11.60 -10.26
C ASN A 303 -15.02 10.16 -9.72
N ILE A 304 -16.21 9.55 -9.70
CA ILE A 304 -16.42 8.15 -9.25
C ILE A 304 -15.58 7.12 -10.04
N ALA A 305 -15.24 7.44 -11.29
CA ALA A 305 -14.36 6.58 -12.12
C ALA A 305 -12.87 6.69 -11.75
N ALA A 306 -12.49 7.73 -11.04
CA ALA A 306 -11.11 8.02 -10.65
C ALA A 306 -10.90 7.66 -9.17
N ARG A 307 -10.77 6.38 -8.88
CA ARG A 307 -10.47 5.88 -7.53
C ARG A 307 -8.97 5.91 -7.34
N TYR A 308 -8.49 6.50 -6.24
CA TYR A 308 -7.10 6.42 -5.80
C TYR A 308 -6.80 5.03 -5.24
N TYR A 309 -6.84 4.04 -6.13
CA TYR A 309 -6.83 2.64 -5.76
C TYR A 309 -5.41 2.16 -5.43
N SER A 310 -5.31 1.29 -4.41
CA SER A 310 -4.04 0.69 -3.97
C SER A 310 -2.94 1.70 -3.68
N ALA A 311 -3.26 2.78 -2.97
CA ALA A 311 -2.29 3.79 -2.60
C ALA A 311 -1.23 3.20 -1.66
N ARG A 312 0.06 3.46 -1.96
CA ARG A 312 1.20 3.05 -1.14
C ARG A 312 2.18 4.18 -0.99
N THR A 313 2.70 4.31 0.22
CA THR A 313 3.51 5.47 0.63
C THR A 313 4.89 5.04 1.10
N VAL A 314 5.88 5.84 0.79
CA VAL A 314 7.25 5.74 1.30
C VAL A 314 7.69 7.12 1.80
N GLN A 315 8.52 7.17 2.82
CA GLN A 315 9.19 8.42 3.20
C GLN A 315 10.36 8.68 2.24
N ILE A 316 10.37 9.85 1.61
CA ILE A 316 11.42 10.27 0.67
C ILE A 316 12.60 10.87 1.43
N ASP A 317 12.30 11.87 2.25
CA ASP A 317 13.26 12.58 3.09
C ASP A 317 12.58 12.97 4.42
N ASP A 318 13.25 13.78 5.23
CA ASP A 318 12.73 14.16 6.56
C ASP A 318 11.48 15.05 6.50
N GLN A 319 11.21 15.65 5.34
CA GLN A 319 10.08 16.55 5.14
C GLN A 319 9.00 15.99 4.19
N HIS A 320 9.29 14.94 3.44
CA HIS A 320 8.40 14.49 2.38
C HIS A 320 8.13 13.00 2.40
N ILE A 321 6.90 12.67 2.03
CA ILE A 321 6.48 11.32 1.63
C ILE A 321 6.14 11.30 0.14
N GLY A 322 6.29 10.12 -0.48
CA GLY A 322 5.84 9.85 -1.83
C GLY A 322 4.78 8.76 -1.82
N THR A 323 3.67 8.99 -2.48
CA THR A 323 2.58 8.03 -2.58
C THR A 323 2.32 7.70 -4.05
N VAL A 324 2.29 6.40 -4.36
CA VAL A 324 1.84 5.89 -5.65
C VAL A 324 0.42 5.34 -5.53
N PHE A 325 -0.36 5.53 -6.57
CA PHE A 325 -1.75 5.07 -6.64
C PHE A 325 -2.22 4.94 -8.10
N VAL A 326 -3.36 4.31 -8.31
CA VAL A 326 -3.96 4.18 -9.64
C VAL A 326 -4.98 5.29 -9.85
N HIS A 327 -4.71 6.14 -10.85
CA HIS A 327 -5.61 7.21 -11.27
C HIS A 327 -5.41 7.51 -12.76
N GLY A 328 -6.17 6.86 -13.63
CA GLY A 328 -5.96 6.96 -15.09
C GLY A 328 -4.64 6.36 -15.60
N GLY A 329 -3.94 5.64 -14.72
CA GLY A 329 -2.60 5.08 -14.88
C GLY A 329 -1.97 4.90 -13.52
N VAL A 330 -0.65 4.75 -13.44
CA VAL A 330 0.09 4.86 -12.19
C VAL A 330 0.50 6.30 -11.98
N SER A 331 0.06 6.88 -10.89
CA SER A 331 0.37 8.26 -10.51
C SER A 331 1.24 8.28 -9.25
N PHE A 332 2.08 9.29 -9.15
CA PHE A 332 2.92 9.58 -7.99
C PHE A 332 2.58 10.97 -7.45
N LEU A 333 2.48 11.08 -6.13
CA LEU A 333 2.27 12.34 -5.43
C LEU A 333 3.35 12.51 -4.36
N LYS A 334 4.09 13.61 -4.42
CA LYS A 334 5.00 14.04 -3.34
C LYS A 334 4.26 14.98 -2.41
N VAL A 335 4.35 14.74 -1.10
CA VAL A 335 3.61 15.48 -0.08
C VAL A 335 4.54 15.88 1.04
N ASN A 336 4.43 17.15 1.49
CA ASN A 336 5.13 17.60 2.69
C ASN A 336 4.46 17.01 3.95
N LEU A 337 5.28 16.44 4.85
CA LEU A 337 4.83 15.80 6.10
C LEU A 337 4.06 16.75 7.02
N ASP A 338 4.40 18.04 7.03
CA ASP A 338 3.69 19.04 7.86
C ASP A 338 2.22 19.19 7.49
N ARG A 339 1.83 18.77 6.29
CA ARG A 339 0.43 18.81 5.84
C ARG A 339 -0.38 17.61 6.31
N VAL A 340 0.28 16.51 6.58
CA VAL A 340 -0.37 15.25 7.00
C VAL A 340 -0.31 15.04 8.51
N ALA A 341 0.58 15.74 9.19
CA ALA A 341 0.88 15.57 10.61
C ALA A 341 0.29 16.67 11.51
N ARG A 342 -0.81 17.28 11.09
CA ARG A 342 -1.49 18.35 11.88
C ARG A 342 -2.57 17.79 12.78
#